data_5cb26813e7b494ac20035b77dfdc0cd2
#
_entry.id   5cb26813e7b494ac20035b77dfdc0cd2
#
_cell.length_a   1.000
_cell.length_b   1.000
_cell.length_c   1.000
_cell.angle_alpha   90.00
_cell.angle_beta   90.00
_cell.angle_gamma   90.00
#
_symmetry.space_group_name_H-M   'P 1'
#
loop_
_entity.id
_entity.type
_entity.pdbx_description
1 polymer ?
#
loop_
_entity_poly.entity_id
_entity_poly.type
_entity_poly.pdbx_seq_one_letter_code
_entity_poly.pdbx_strand_id
1 'polypeptide(L)'
;MGGGGHGLATAYYLAKNFNITDIAVIEKGWIGGGNTGRNTTIIRSNYLQESSIGIYEKSRFLYETLSQDLNYNIMFSPRGVLMLCQTEHELRAMKRTSHANRINGVDTKMVTPEKVKEIVPIINIDGPRFPVLGALWQPRGGTARHDAVAWGYARKCSDYGIDIIEQCEVIGVKKKREKIVGVETTKGNIKAKKVCFVAAGHSSVLADLAGFRLPIESVALQALVSEPIKPIIDCVVMANTVHGYLSQSDKGELVIGGGADGYNNYSQRGSFLHIEETVRALVETFPVISRLRQLRQWGGIVDMTGDRSPIISKTPVDGLYINCGWGTGGFKAIPGSGWATAEMIYNEQPGKLASPFSIDRFSEGRLIDESAAAAVAH
;
A
#
# COMPACT_ATOMS: atom_id res chain seq x y z
N MET A 1 4.92 11.64 11.85
CA MET A 1 4.69 10.62 12.89
C MET A 1 4.35 9.32 12.20
N GLY A 2 5.16 8.27 12.42
CA GLY A 2 5.16 6.98 11.75
C GLY A 2 6.41 6.77 10.91
N GLY A 3 7.30 5.82 11.34
CA GLY A 3 8.53 5.40 10.66
C GLY A 3 8.32 4.30 9.62
N GLY A 4 7.13 4.22 9.05
CA GLY A 4 6.83 3.39 7.89
C GLY A 4 7.20 4.07 6.58
N GLY A 5 7.00 3.35 5.46
CA GLY A 5 7.40 3.83 4.15
C GLY A 5 6.86 5.22 3.78
N HIS A 6 5.57 5.48 4.01
CA HIS A 6 4.96 6.78 3.69
C HIS A 6 5.55 7.94 4.50
N GLY A 7 5.79 7.74 5.81
CA GLY A 7 6.38 8.78 6.67
C GLY A 7 7.81 9.09 6.30
N LEU A 8 8.63 8.05 6.10
CA LEU A 8 10.01 8.17 5.67
C LEU A 8 10.12 8.79 4.26
N ALA A 9 9.28 8.38 3.31
CA ALA A 9 9.24 8.99 1.98
C ALA A 9 8.82 10.47 2.04
N THR A 10 7.85 10.84 2.89
CA THR A 10 7.46 12.24 3.09
C THR A 10 8.65 13.08 3.59
N ALA A 11 9.36 12.60 4.61
CA ALA A 11 10.54 13.28 5.15
C ALA A 11 11.65 13.40 4.09
N TYR A 12 11.92 12.34 3.36
CA TYR A 12 12.89 12.33 2.26
C TYR A 12 12.54 13.36 1.17
N TYR A 13 11.28 13.41 0.70
CA TYR A 13 10.91 14.37 -0.35
C TYR A 13 10.83 15.80 0.14
N LEU A 14 10.57 16.06 1.42
CA LEU A 14 10.71 17.39 2.02
C LEU A 14 12.18 17.86 1.94
N ALA A 15 13.13 17.00 2.26
CA ALA A 15 14.54 17.33 2.17
C ALA A 15 15.01 17.45 0.71
N LYS A 16 14.72 16.42 -0.12
CA LYS A 16 15.19 16.35 -1.52
C LYS A 16 14.66 17.49 -2.38
N ASN A 17 13.35 17.76 -2.30
CA ASN A 17 12.68 18.66 -3.24
C ASN A 17 12.60 20.11 -2.73
N PHE A 18 12.60 20.30 -1.41
CA PHE A 18 12.32 21.60 -0.79
C PHE A 18 13.40 22.06 0.19
N ASN A 19 14.49 21.26 0.33
CA ASN A 19 15.59 21.57 1.24
C ASN A 19 15.17 21.79 2.71
N ILE A 20 14.09 21.12 3.15
CA ILE A 20 13.63 21.12 4.53
C ILE A 20 14.23 19.92 5.24
N THR A 21 15.13 20.15 6.19
CA THR A 21 15.85 19.09 6.91
C THR A 21 15.63 19.12 8.44
N ASP A 22 15.10 20.22 8.98
CA ASP A 22 14.68 20.31 10.39
C ASP A 22 13.40 19.48 10.62
N ILE A 23 13.58 18.15 10.57
CA ILE A 23 12.51 17.15 10.63
C ILE A 23 12.85 16.08 11.65
N ALA A 24 11.86 15.66 12.45
CA ALA A 24 11.92 14.45 13.25
C ALA A 24 10.86 13.44 12.77
N VAL A 25 11.29 12.23 12.41
CA VAL A 25 10.41 11.07 12.19
C VAL A 25 10.28 10.32 13.51
N ILE A 26 9.07 10.29 14.06
CA ILE A 26 8.79 9.64 15.36
C ILE A 26 8.10 8.33 15.10
N GLU A 27 8.68 7.23 15.60
CA GLU A 27 8.15 5.87 15.44
C GLU A 27 7.94 5.21 16.80
N LYS A 28 6.74 4.67 17.02
CA LYS A 28 6.37 3.97 18.25
C LYS A 28 7.21 2.71 18.47
N GLY A 29 7.45 1.95 17.41
CA GLY A 29 8.23 0.71 17.40
C GLY A 29 9.59 0.91 16.74
N TRP A 30 9.76 0.30 15.60
CA TRP A 30 11.00 0.36 14.80
C TRP A 30 10.69 0.67 13.33
N ILE A 31 11.70 1.10 12.60
CA ILE A 31 11.57 1.43 11.16
C ILE A 31 10.89 0.30 10.41
N GLY A 32 9.79 0.63 9.71
CA GLY A 32 9.03 -0.33 8.92
C GLY A 32 8.27 -1.39 9.73
N GLY A 33 8.27 -1.34 11.05
CA GLY A 33 7.65 -2.34 11.94
C GLY A 33 6.13 -2.47 11.87
N GLY A 34 5.45 -1.49 11.26
CA GLY A 34 4.00 -1.51 10.98
C GLY A 34 3.66 -2.27 9.69
N ASN A 35 2.68 -1.76 8.94
CA ASN A 35 2.21 -2.38 7.69
C ASN A 35 3.29 -2.46 6.61
N THR A 36 4.29 -1.57 6.61
CA THR A 36 5.39 -1.62 5.66
C THR A 36 6.14 -2.96 5.72
N GLY A 37 6.41 -3.49 6.91
CA GLY A 37 7.06 -4.79 7.08
C GLY A 37 6.12 -6.00 6.99
N ARG A 38 4.82 -5.78 6.76
CA ARG A 38 3.79 -6.84 6.72
C ARG A 38 3.06 -6.92 5.38
N ASN A 39 3.43 -6.12 4.41
CA ASN A 39 2.83 -6.16 3.08
C ASN A 39 3.44 -7.27 2.22
N THR A 40 2.79 -7.54 1.09
CA THR A 40 3.18 -8.57 0.13
C THR A 40 3.89 -8.00 -1.11
N THR A 41 4.37 -6.78 -1.02
CA THR A 41 5.36 -6.13 -1.90
C THR A 41 4.93 -5.82 -3.34
N ILE A 42 3.67 -5.95 -3.68
CA ILE A 42 3.14 -5.75 -5.03
C ILE A 42 3.20 -4.27 -5.43
N ILE A 43 3.76 -3.98 -6.60
CA ILE A 43 3.81 -2.67 -7.24
C ILE A 43 2.99 -2.72 -8.52
N ARG A 44 1.95 -1.88 -8.62
CA ARG A 44 1.07 -1.76 -9.78
C ARG A 44 0.38 -0.40 -9.81
N SER A 45 -0.11 0.02 -10.98
CA SER A 45 -0.84 1.28 -11.18
C SER A 45 -2.14 1.12 -12.00
N ASN A 46 -2.53 -0.11 -12.26
CA ASN A 46 -3.70 -0.46 -13.08
C ASN A 46 -5.03 -0.29 -12.31
N TYR A 47 -5.30 0.93 -11.88
CA TYR A 47 -6.54 1.35 -11.22
C TYR A 47 -7.59 1.85 -12.23
N LEU A 48 -8.83 2.04 -11.81
CA LEU A 48 -9.93 2.49 -12.67
C LEU A 48 -10.05 4.02 -12.69
N GLN A 49 -9.98 4.65 -11.53
CA GLN A 49 -10.21 6.09 -11.39
C GLN A 49 -8.95 6.90 -11.74
N GLU A 50 -9.12 8.00 -12.47
CA GLU A 50 -8.01 8.86 -12.93
C GLU A 50 -7.13 9.35 -11.77
N SER A 51 -7.74 9.78 -10.66
CA SER A 51 -7.00 10.23 -9.48
C SER A 51 -6.11 9.14 -8.90
N SER A 52 -6.62 7.92 -8.81
CA SER A 52 -5.84 6.77 -8.34
C SER A 52 -4.76 6.37 -9.35
N ILE A 53 -5.10 6.30 -10.64
CA ILE A 53 -4.09 6.07 -11.69
C ILE A 53 -2.95 7.08 -11.53
N GLY A 54 -3.26 8.36 -11.37
CA GLY A 54 -2.27 9.43 -11.28
C GLY A 54 -1.25 9.22 -10.17
N ILE A 55 -1.70 8.93 -8.95
CA ILE A 55 -0.79 8.75 -7.80
C ILE A 55 -0.03 7.42 -7.86
N TYR A 56 -0.69 6.33 -8.29
CA TYR A 56 -0.05 5.02 -8.38
C TYR A 56 0.93 4.92 -9.55
N GLU A 57 0.63 5.54 -10.71
CA GLU A 57 1.56 5.58 -11.85
C GLU A 57 2.76 6.48 -11.56
N LYS A 58 2.55 7.64 -10.93
CA LYS A 58 3.66 8.46 -10.40
C LYS A 58 4.53 7.66 -9.46
N SER A 59 3.92 6.88 -8.57
CA SER A 59 4.64 6.05 -7.60
C SER A 59 5.44 4.94 -8.29
N ARG A 60 4.84 4.23 -9.24
CA ARG A 60 5.50 3.19 -10.03
C ARG A 60 6.72 3.74 -10.78
N PHE A 61 6.55 4.89 -11.42
CA PHE A 61 7.66 5.58 -12.11
C PHE A 61 8.81 5.92 -11.14
N LEU A 62 8.48 6.41 -9.93
CA LEU A 62 9.49 6.70 -8.91
C LEU A 62 10.19 5.42 -8.42
N TYR A 63 9.49 4.28 -8.35
CA TYR A 63 10.12 2.99 -7.99
C TYR A 63 11.21 2.57 -8.99
N GLU A 64 11.08 2.90 -10.27
CA GLU A 64 12.06 2.55 -11.30
C GLU A 64 13.45 3.17 -11.07
N THR A 65 13.50 4.36 -10.47
CA THR A 65 14.75 5.08 -10.18
C THR A 65 15.15 5.06 -8.71
N LEU A 66 14.28 4.55 -7.83
CA LEU A 66 14.41 4.71 -6.39
C LEU A 66 15.70 4.11 -5.82
N SER A 67 16.19 2.99 -6.36
CA SER A 67 17.46 2.41 -5.92
C SER A 67 18.64 3.35 -6.16
N GLN A 68 18.64 4.06 -7.28
CA GLN A 68 19.65 5.04 -7.63
C GLN A 68 19.53 6.29 -6.76
N ASP A 69 18.32 6.81 -6.63
CA ASP A 69 18.00 7.99 -5.83
C ASP A 69 18.39 7.84 -4.35
N LEU A 70 18.19 6.67 -3.80
CA LEU A 70 18.52 6.36 -2.41
C LEU A 70 19.95 5.87 -2.22
N ASN A 71 20.67 5.55 -3.30
CA ASN A 71 21.93 4.79 -3.28
C ASN A 71 21.78 3.52 -2.41
N TYR A 72 20.67 2.80 -2.61
CA TYR A 72 20.29 1.61 -1.84
C TYR A 72 19.40 0.69 -2.67
N ASN A 73 19.82 -0.56 -2.90
CA ASN A 73 19.06 -1.49 -3.72
C ASN A 73 17.75 -1.91 -3.03
N ILE A 74 16.63 -1.42 -3.54
CA ILE A 74 15.28 -1.79 -3.07
C ILE A 74 14.75 -3.09 -3.68
N MET A 75 15.53 -3.74 -4.55
CA MET A 75 15.18 -4.99 -5.23
C MET A 75 13.84 -4.87 -6.00
N PHE A 76 13.64 -3.76 -6.70
CA PHE A 76 12.48 -3.61 -7.57
C PHE A 76 12.61 -4.54 -8.78
N SER A 77 11.63 -5.42 -8.93
CA SER A 77 11.56 -6.44 -10.00
C SER A 77 10.30 -6.23 -10.83
N PRO A 78 10.38 -5.50 -11.97
CA PRO A 78 9.23 -5.25 -12.85
C PRO A 78 8.94 -6.47 -13.74
N ARG A 79 8.47 -7.55 -13.15
CA ARG A 79 8.17 -8.83 -13.84
C ARG A 79 6.72 -8.96 -14.25
N GLY A 80 5.91 -7.94 -14.02
CA GLY A 80 4.51 -7.86 -14.39
C GLY A 80 3.53 -8.22 -13.27
N VAL A 81 2.31 -7.73 -13.46
CA VAL A 81 1.14 -8.06 -12.64
C VAL A 81 0.01 -8.50 -13.54
N LEU A 82 -0.53 -9.68 -13.25
CA LEU A 82 -1.64 -10.32 -13.96
C LEU A 82 -2.87 -10.34 -13.06
N MET A 83 -3.95 -9.72 -13.49
CA MET A 83 -5.24 -9.77 -12.80
C MET A 83 -6.17 -10.68 -13.58
N LEU A 84 -6.47 -11.86 -13.04
CA LEU A 84 -7.32 -12.87 -13.66
C LEU A 84 -8.77 -12.39 -13.77
N CYS A 85 -9.43 -12.75 -14.84
CA CYS A 85 -10.86 -12.63 -15.03
C CYS A 85 -11.45 -14.04 -15.01
N GLN A 86 -12.19 -14.37 -13.97
CA GLN A 86 -12.79 -15.69 -13.74
C GLN A 86 -14.30 -15.66 -13.91
N THR A 87 -14.88 -14.49 -14.12
CA THR A 87 -16.27 -14.26 -14.45
C THR A 87 -16.41 -13.30 -15.62
N GLU A 88 -17.56 -13.36 -16.34
CA GLU A 88 -17.89 -12.40 -17.39
C GLU A 88 -17.97 -10.95 -16.88
N HIS A 89 -18.43 -10.78 -15.63
CA HIS A 89 -18.43 -9.47 -15.00
C HIS A 89 -17.02 -8.89 -14.86
N GLU A 90 -16.08 -9.67 -14.34
CA GLU A 90 -14.68 -9.25 -14.22
C GLU A 90 -14.04 -8.97 -15.58
N LEU A 91 -14.32 -9.82 -16.58
CA LEU A 91 -13.80 -9.61 -17.93
C LEU A 91 -14.25 -8.26 -18.50
N ARG A 92 -15.52 -7.89 -18.34
CA ARG A 92 -16.05 -6.58 -18.75
C ARG A 92 -15.45 -5.43 -17.94
N ALA A 93 -15.35 -5.60 -16.61
CA ALA A 93 -14.75 -4.60 -15.73
C ALA A 93 -13.26 -4.36 -16.08
N MET A 94 -12.48 -5.43 -16.28
CA MET A 94 -11.06 -5.30 -16.62
C MET A 94 -10.83 -4.72 -18.02
N LYS A 95 -11.71 -4.99 -19.00
CA LYS A 95 -11.69 -4.29 -20.30
C LYS A 95 -11.85 -2.79 -20.14
N ARG A 96 -12.83 -2.34 -19.33
CA ARG A 96 -13.04 -0.92 -19.01
C ARG A 96 -11.81 -0.32 -18.31
N THR A 97 -11.26 -1.02 -17.31
CA THR A 97 -10.05 -0.60 -16.61
C THR A 97 -8.86 -0.49 -17.57
N SER A 98 -8.68 -1.46 -18.49
CA SER A 98 -7.62 -1.40 -19.50
C SER A 98 -7.73 -0.17 -20.41
N HIS A 99 -8.95 0.21 -20.81
CA HIS A 99 -9.15 1.42 -21.61
C HIS A 99 -8.84 2.69 -20.82
N ALA A 100 -9.32 2.80 -19.58
CA ALA A 100 -9.01 3.92 -18.70
C ALA A 100 -7.49 4.06 -18.47
N ASN A 101 -6.81 2.94 -18.23
CA ASN A 101 -5.37 2.90 -18.05
C ASN A 101 -4.62 3.41 -19.29
N ARG A 102 -4.98 2.93 -20.49
CA ARG A 102 -4.32 3.35 -21.75
C ARG A 102 -4.49 4.83 -22.02
N ILE A 103 -5.66 5.40 -21.76
CA ILE A 103 -5.92 6.85 -21.90
C ILE A 103 -5.02 7.64 -20.94
N ASN A 104 -4.73 7.09 -19.75
CA ASN A 104 -3.88 7.72 -18.74
C ASN A 104 -2.39 7.28 -18.83
N GLY A 105 -1.95 6.64 -19.93
CA GLY A 105 -0.56 6.30 -20.16
C GLY A 105 -0.04 5.07 -19.43
N VAL A 106 -0.91 4.26 -18.81
CA VAL A 106 -0.53 3.00 -18.17
C VAL A 106 -0.54 1.87 -19.19
N ASP A 107 0.51 1.09 -19.24
CA ASP A 107 0.81 0.04 -20.25
C ASP A 107 0.05 -1.28 -20.01
N THR A 108 -1.25 -1.22 -19.79
CA THR A 108 -2.08 -2.42 -19.60
C THR A 108 -2.67 -2.96 -20.90
N LYS A 109 -2.85 -4.26 -20.94
CA LYS A 109 -3.54 -4.94 -22.03
C LYS A 109 -4.32 -6.16 -21.55
N MET A 110 -5.44 -6.44 -22.21
CA MET A 110 -6.16 -7.71 -22.01
C MET A 110 -5.40 -8.83 -22.72
N VAL A 111 -5.32 -9.98 -22.07
CA VAL A 111 -4.71 -11.22 -22.61
C VAL A 111 -5.68 -12.39 -22.54
N THR A 112 -5.54 -13.33 -23.48
CA THR A 112 -6.38 -14.54 -23.54
C THR A 112 -5.96 -15.58 -22.49
N PRO A 113 -6.80 -16.61 -22.21
CA PRO A 113 -6.43 -17.71 -21.31
C PRO A 113 -5.14 -18.43 -21.74
N GLU A 114 -4.93 -18.65 -23.03
CA GLU A 114 -3.73 -19.29 -23.58
C GLU A 114 -2.49 -18.44 -23.26
N LYS A 115 -2.60 -17.11 -23.41
CA LYS A 115 -1.51 -16.19 -23.04
C LYS A 115 -1.26 -16.14 -21.54
N VAL A 116 -2.31 -16.27 -20.72
CA VAL A 116 -2.16 -16.43 -19.27
C VAL A 116 -1.37 -17.70 -18.95
N LYS A 117 -1.69 -18.82 -19.60
CA LYS A 117 -1.00 -20.11 -19.44
C LYS A 117 0.46 -20.04 -19.90
N GLU A 118 0.75 -19.29 -20.96
CA GLU A 118 2.13 -19.04 -21.42
C GLU A 118 2.94 -18.23 -20.39
N ILE A 119 2.35 -17.16 -19.82
CA ILE A 119 3.00 -16.31 -18.82
C ILE A 119 3.18 -17.07 -17.49
N VAL A 120 2.21 -17.89 -17.11
CA VAL A 120 2.18 -18.63 -15.83
C VAL A 120 1.93 -20.13 -16.09
N PRO A 121 2.96 -20.88 -16.46
CA PRO A 121 2.80 -22.30 -16.86
C PRO A 121 2.18 -23.21 -15.81
N ILE A 122 2.30 -22.86 -14.52
CA ILE A 122 1.76 -23.65 -13.41
C ILE A 122 0.26 -23.46 -13.16
N ILE A 123 -0.36 -22.44 -13.82
CA ILE A 123 -1.78 -22.10 -13.60
C ILE A 123 -2.68 -23.18 -14.22
N ASN A 124 -3.76 -23.50 -13.53
CA ASN A 124 -4.88 -24.24 -14.09
C ASN A 124 -5.91 -23.22 -14.61
N ILE A 125 -6.11 -23.17 -15.93
CA ILE A 125 -7.06 -22.25 -16.59
C ILE A 125 -8.46 -22.84 -16.75
N ASP A 126 -8.60 -24.18 -16.60
CA ASP A 126 -9.83 -24.94 -16.86
C ASP A 126 -10.52 -25.38 -15.57
N GLY A 127 -10.36 -24.64 -14.48
CA GLY A 127 -10.99 -24.97 -13.19
C GLY A 127 -12.52 -24.99 -13.29
N PRO A 128 -13.21 -26.03 -12.79
CA PRO A 128 -14.65 -26.16 -12.95
C PRO A 128 -15.45 -25.06 -12.23
N ARG A 129 -14.91 -24.49 -11.16
CA ARG A 129 -15.55 -23.39 -10.42
C ARG A 129 -15.07 -22.02 -10.87
N PHE A 130 -13.81 -21.89 -11.21
CA PHE A 130 -13.12 -20.63 -11.47
C PHE A 130 -12.28 -20.71 -12.75
N PRO A 131 -12.92 -20.94 -13.94
CA PRO A 131 -12.19 -20.93 -15.20
C PRO A 131 -11.59 -19.57 -15.47
N VAL A 132 -10.42 -19.53 -16.09
CA VAL A 132 -9.79 -18.26 -16.48
C VAL A 132 -10.30 -17.85 -17.85
N LEU A 133 -11.08 -16.76 -17.93
CA LEU A 133 -11.66 -16.20 -19.15
C LEU A 133 -10.71 -15.20 -19.84
N GLY A 134 -9.63 -14.83 -19.20
CA GLY A 134 -8.63 -13.86 -19.63
C GLY A 134 -8.00 -13.18 -18.45
N ALA A 135 -7.19 -12.16 -18.70
CA ALA A 135 -6.60 -11.35 -17.64
C ALA A 135 -6.25 -9.94 -18.11
N LEU A 136 -6.17 -9.01 -17.18
CA LEU A 136 -5.51 -7.72 -17.37
C LEU A 136 -4.04 -7.86 -17.00
N TRP A 137 -3.16 -7.60 -17.98
CA TRP A 137 -1.71 -7.66 -17.83
C TRP A 137 -1.09 -6.28 -17.78
N GLN A 138 -0.30 -6.01 -16.73
CA GLN A 138 0.54 -4.82 -16.61
C GLN A 138 2.02 -5.23 -16.56
N PRO A 139 2.76 -5.16 -17.68
CA PRO A 139 4.14 -5.66 -17.77
C PRO A 139 5.13 -4.91 -16.87
N ARG A 140 4.96 -3.60 -16.65
CA ARG A 140 5.84 -2.77 -15.82
C ARG A 140 5.50 -2.80 -14.32
N GLY A 141 4.46 -3.53 -13.91
CA GLY A 141 4.21 -3.87 -12.51
C GLY A 141 5.19 -4.94 -12.01
N GLY A 142 5.15 -5.24 -10.72
CA GLY A 142 6.03 -6.27 -10.14
C GLY A 142 6.09 -6.23 -8.63
N THR A 143 7.27 -6.43 -8.06
CA THR A 143 7.50 -6.43 -6.61
C THR A 143 8.73 -5.61 -6.25
N ALA A 144 8.76 -5.09 -5.01
CA ALA A 144 9.95 -4.47 -4.41
C ALA A 144 10.08 -4.94 -2.97
N ARG A 145 11.28 -5.01 -2.43
CA ARG A 145 11.49 -5.50 -1.09
C ARG A 145 11.12 -4.45 -0.04
N HIS A 146 10.14 -4.77 0.81
CA HIS A 146 9.53 -3.80 1.72
C HIS A 146 10.51 -3.24 2.77
N ASP A 147 11.36 -4.10 3.37
CA ASP A 147 12.39 -3.71 4.32
C ASP A 147 13.44 -2.82 3.65
N ALA A 148 13.88 -3.19 2.44
CA ALA A 148 14.85 -2.39 1.68
C ALA A 148 14.29 -1.01 1.30
N VAL A 149 13.00 -0.90 0.96
CA VAL A 149 12.35 0.40 0.72
C VAL A 149 12.36 1.26 1.98
N ALA A 150 11.94 0.70 3.13
CA ALA A 150 11.91 1.44 4.39
C ALA A 150 13.31 1.88 4.83
N TRP A 151 14.28 0.97 4.83
CA TRP A 151 15.65 1.26 5.23
C TRP A 151 16.40 2.15 4.25
N GLY A 152 16.13 2.02 2.94
CA GLY A 152 16.68 2.92 1.94
C GLY A 152 16.26 4.38 2.18
N TYR A 153 14.97 4.62 2.42
CA TYR A 153 14.48 5.95 2.79
C TYR A 153 15.05 6.42 4.14
N ALA A 154 15.07 5.56 5.16
CA ALA A 154 15.60 5.92 6.48
C ALA A 154 17.08 6.34 6.43
N ARG A 155 17.93 5.57 5.74
CA ARG A 155 19.33 5.93 5.53
C ARG A 155 19.45 7.29 4.83
N LYS A 156 18.66 7.50 3.77
CA LYS A 156 18.74 8.75 3.01
C LYS A 156 18.22 9.94 3.82
N CYS A 157 17.22 9.74 4.67
CA CYS A 157 16.80 10.74 5.65
C CYS A 157 17.94 11.09 6.61
N SER A 158 18.66 10.09 7.15
CA SER A 158 19.81 10.32 8.02
C SER A 158 20.95 11.06 7.30
N ASP A 159 21.21 10.76 6.00
CA ASP A 159 22.19 11.48 5.18
C ASP A 159 21.84 12.99 5.06
N TYR A 160 20.56 13.33 5.08
CA TYR A 160 20.07 14.72 5.10
C TYR A 160 20.03 15.36 6.49
N GLY A 161 20.45 14.65 7.54
CA GLY A 161 20.42 15.13 8.92
C GLY A 161 19.04 15.10 9.58
N ILE A 162 18.10 14.33 9.05
CA ILE A 162 16.78 14.14 9.63
C ILE A 162 16.87 13.17 10.80
N ASP A 163 16.29 13.56 11.95
CA ASP A 163 16.23 12.71 13.13
C ASP A 163 15.19 11.60 12.96
N ILE A 164 15.57 10.36 13.24
CA ILE A 164 14.65 9.21 13.30
C ILE A 164 14.65 8.68 14.72
N ILE A 165 13.51 8.81 15.40
CA ILE A 165 13.39 8.49 16.83
C ILE A 165 12.46 7.27 16.97
N GLU A 166 13.06 6.10 17.12
CA GLU A 166 12.37 4.83 17.33
C GLU A 166 12.01 4.64 18.82
N GLN A 167 11.13 3.68 19.12
CA GLN A 167 10.64 3.40 20.47
C GLN A 167 10.12 4.67 21.18
N CYS A 168 9.44 5.53 20.41
CA CYS A 168 8.94 6.81 20.85
C CYS A 168 7.47 6.95 20.45
N GLU A 169 6.58 6.66 21.39
CA GLU A 169 5.13 6.76 21.18
C GLU A 169 4.67 8.19 21.39
N VAL A 170 3.83 8.69 20.48
CA VAL A 170 3.09 9.94 20.67
C VAL A 170 1.87 9.65 21.50
N ILE A 171 1.79 10.33 22.67
CA ILE A 171 0.74 10.17 23.66
C ILE A 171 -0.16 11.40 23.80
N GLY A 172 0.19 12.50 23.13
CA GLY A 172 -0.60 13.72 23.14
C GLY A 172 -0.24 14.69 22.02
N VAL A 173 -1.19 15.56 21.67
CA VAL A 173 -1.03 16.61 20.66
C VAL A 173 -1.16 17.97 21.37
N LYS A 174 -0.14 18.82 21.21
CA LYS A 174 -0.11 20.16 21.81
C LYS A 174 -0.62 21.22 20.82
N LYS A 175 -1.67 21.91 21.24
CA LYS A 175 -2.30 22.97 20.44
C LYS A 175 -2.31 24.29 21.23
N LYS A 176 -2.20 25.41 20.51
CA LYS A 176 -2.49 26.74 21.02
C LYS A 176 -3.63 27.31 20.16
N ARG A 177 -4.83 27.39 20.75
CA ARG A 177 -6.09 27.53 20.01
C ARG A 177 -6.22 26.35 19.00
N GLU A 178 -6.56 26.59 17.76
CA GLU A 178 -6.68 25.57 16.69
C GLU A 178 -5.37 25.28 15.93
N LYS A 179 -4.22 25.74 16.45
CA LYS A 179 -2.90 25.57 15.79
C LYS A 179 -2.03 24.56 16.53
N ILE A 180 -1.40 23.66 15.78
CA ILE A 180 -0.41 22.73 16.33
C ILE A 180 0.84 23.50 16.82
N VAL A 181 1.38 23.11 17.98
CA VAL A 181 2.64 23.65 18.49
C VAL A 181 3.63 22.56 18.87
N GLY A 182 3.24 21.31 18.74
CA GLY A 182 4.10 20.15 19.00
C GLY A 182 3.32 18.92 19.43
N VAL A 183 4.05 17.93 19.90
CA VAL A 183 3.52 16.66 20.38
C VAL A 183 4.15 16.27 21.72
N GLU A 184 3.43 15.50 22.49
CA GLU A 184 3.90 14.85 23.69
C GLU A 184 4.23 13.40 23.38
N THR A 185 5.38 12.94 23.81
CA THR A 185 5.85 11.58 23.54
C THR A 185 6.33 10.90 24.82
N THR A 186 6.48 9.58 24.77
CA THR A 186 7.09 8.79 25.86
C THR A 186 8.55 9.17 26.16
N LYS A 187 9.20 9.93 25.28
CA LYS A 187 10.58 10.42 25.45
C LYS A 187 10.66 11.94 25.71
N GLY A 188 9.51 12.57 25.96
CA GLY A 188 9.43 14.00 26.21
C GLY A 188 8.65 14.77 25.15
N ASN A 189 8.67 16.10 25.27
CA ASN A 189 7.91 17.00 24.40
C ASN A 189 8.75 17.43 23.20
N ILE A 190 8.14 17.39 22.01
CA ILE A 190 8.73 17.88 20.78
C ILE A 190 7.94 19.07 20.29
N LYS A 191 8.60 20.22 20.14
CA LYS A 191 7.99 21.41 19.52
C LYS A 191 8.03 21.30 18.01
N ALA A 192 6.94 21.58 17.36
CA ALA A 192 6.85 21.58 15.90
C ALA A 192 5.83 22.59 15.39
N LYS A 193 6.15 23.26 14.28
CA LYS A 193 5.23 24.17 13.58
C LYS A 193 4.24 23.41 12.68
N LYS A 194 4.66 22.26 12.17
CA LYS A 194 3.88 21.37 11.30
C LYS A 194 4.06 19.94 11.77
N VAL A 195 2.98 19.16 11.76
CA VAL A 195 2.96 17.74 12.12
C VAL A 195 2.21 16.97 11.04
N CYS A 196 2.67 15.79 10.67
CA CYS A 196 1.98 14.90 9.74
C CYS A 196 1.75 13.52 10.38
N PHE A 197 0.51 13.07 10.42
CA PHE A 197 0.16 11.72 10.87
C PHE A 197 0.23 10.75 9.71
N VAL A 198 1.03 9.69 9.87
CA VAL A 198 1.27 8.68 8.84
C VAL A 198 1.35 7.30 9.50
N ALA A 199 0.28 6.92 10.21
CA ALA A 199 0.28 5.79 11.12
C ALA A 199 -0.65 4.63 10.67
N ALA A 200 -1.06 4.60 9.39
CA ALA A 200 -1.95 3.57 8.83
C ALA A 200 -3.16 3.32 9.75
N GLY A 201 -3.48 2.07 10.10
CA GLY A 201 -4.61 1.71 10.95
C GLY A 201 -4.63 2.35 12.35
N HIS A 202 -3.52 2.94 12.81
CA HIS A 202 -3.48 3.71 14.06
C HIS A 202 -3.73 5.21 13.87
N SER A 203 -4.00 5.68 12.67
CA SER A 203 -4.23 7.12 12.39
C SER A 203 -5.47 7.66 13.09
N SER A 204 -6.51 6.85 13.31
CA SER A 204 -7.70 7.23 14.07
C SER A 204 -7.38 7.54 15.55
N VAL A 205 -6.46 6.79 16.16
CA VAL A 205 -6.00 7.04 17.53
C VAL A 205 -5.30 8.40 17.62
N LEU A 206 -4.44 8.71 16.66
CA LEU A 206 -3.75 10.01 16.62
C LEU A 206 -4.70 11.17 16.32
N ALA A 207 -5.71 10.95 15.48
CA ALA A 207 -6.74 11.94 15.20
C ALA A 207 -7.59 12.26 16.44
N ASP A 208 -7.93 11.23 17.23
CA ASP A 208 -8.66 11.40 18.49
C ASP A 208 -7.84 12.23 19.51
N LEU A 209 -6.53 11.96 19.65
CA LEU A 209 -5.62 12.80 20.45
C LEU A 209 -5.56 14.26 19.96
N ALA A 210 -5.80 14.51 18.69
CA ALA A 210 -5.86 15.85 18.11
C ALA A 210 -7.27 16.49 18.19
N GLY A 211 -8.30 15.72 18.60
CA GLY A 211 -9.67 16.18 18.80
C GLY A 211 -10.54 16.17 17.55
N PHE A 212 -10.25 15.28 16.57
CA PHE A 212 -11.12 15.04 15.40
C PHE A 212 -11.18 13.55 15.05
N ARG A 213 -12.13 13.18 14.20
CA ARG A 213 -12.33 11.80 13.78
C ARG A 213 -11.98 11.60 12.31
N LEU A 214 -11.47 10.42 11.98
CA LEU A 214 -11.23 9.97 10.62
C LEU A 214 -12.28 8.93 10.20
N PRO A 215 -12.78 8.99 8.95
CA PRO A 215 -13.71 7.99 8.40
C PRO A 215 -12.94 6.76 7.93
N ILE A 216 -12.23 6.11 8.85
CA ILE A 216 -11.46 4.89 8.58
C ILE A 216 -11.83 3.77 9.55
N GLU A 217 -11.80 2.55 9.05
CA GLU A 217 -11.92 1.32 9.82
C GLU A 217 -10.59 0.57 9.78
N SER A 218 -10.18 -0.01 10.90
CA SER A 218 -8.92 -0.76 10.98
C SER A 218 -9.23 -2.24 11.07
N VAL A 219 -8.78 -3.00 10.06
CA VAL A 219 -9.00 -4.45 9.98
C VAL A 219 -7.66 -5.17 9.74
N ALA A 220 -7.56 -6.43 10.17
CA ALA A 220 -6.40 -7.24 9.88
C ALA A 220 -6.51 -7.85 8.48
N LEU A 221 -5.54 -7.55 7.61
CA LEU A 221 -5.35 -8.20 6.32
C LEU A 221 -4.25 -9.24 6.44
N GLN A 222 -4.53 -10.48 6.03
CA GLN A 222 -3.67 -11.61 6.30
C GLN A 222 -2.90 -12.10 5.07
N ALA A 223 -1.72 -12.64 5.31
CA ALA A 223 -0.88 -13.27 4.30
C ALA A 223 -0.06 -14.40 4.90
N LEU A 224 0.44 -15.26 4.03
CA LEU A 224 1.31 -16.37 4.39
C LEU A 224 2.44 -16.57 3.37
N VAL A 225 3.47 -17.31 3.75
CA VAL A 225 4.51 -17.80 2.85
C VAL A 225 4.67 -19.30 2.98
N SER A 226 4.98 -19.93 1.84
CA SER A 226 5.35 -21.33 1.77
C SER A 226 6.82 -21.56 2.17
N GLU A 227 7.22 -22.80 2.29
CA GLU A 227 8.62 -23.21 2.19
C GLU A 227 9.21 -22.75 0.85
N PRO A 228 10.55 -22.46 0.77
CA PRO A 228 11.19 -22.08 -0.47
C PRO A 228 11.23 -23.23 -1.46
N ILE A 229 10.92 -22.93 -2.72
CA ILE A 229 10.96 -23.85 -3.84
C ILE A 229 11.72 -23.24 -5.02
N LYS A 230 12.03 -24.05 -6.04
CA LYS A 230 12.61 -23.52 -7.27
C LYS A 230 11.68 -22.46 -7.91
N PRO A 231 12.22 -21.50 -8.67
CA PRO A 231 11.40 -20.52 -9.38
C PRO A 231 10.39 -21.21 -10.31
N ILE A 232 9.10 -20.90 -10.13
CA ILE A 232 7.99 -21.45 -10.91
C ILE A 232 7.01 -20.36 -11.38
N ILE A 233 7.13 -19.14 -10.85
CA ILE A 233 6.30 -17.99 -11.23
C ILE A 233 7.13 -16.72 -11.20
N ASP A 234 7.14 -15.99 -12.31
CA ASP A 234 7.93 -14.76 -12.41
C ASP A 234 7.12 -13.49 -12.08
N CYS A 235 5.82 -13.48 -12.37
CA CYS A 235 4.96 -12.32 -12.15
C CYS A 235 4.09 -12.47 -10.89
N VAL A 236 3.42 -11.37 -10.53
CA VAL A 236 2.34 -11.40 -9.55
C VAL A 236 1.04 -11.81 -10.24
N VAL A 237 0.30 -12.77 -9.67
CA VAL A 237 -1.04 -13.14 -10.14
C VAL A 237 -2.07 -12.81 -9.07
N MET A 238 -3.10 -12.08 -9.46
CA MET A 238 -4.22 -11.70 -8.61
C MET A 238 -5.49 -12.35 -9.15
N ALA A 239 -6.23 -13.03 -8.28
CA ALA A 239 -7.49 -13.69 -8.59
C ALA A 239 -8.59 -13.07 -7.72
N ASN A 240 -9.27 -12.07 -8.26
CA ASN A 240 -10.22 -11.25 -7.51
C ASN A 240 -11.46 -12.03 -7.06
N THR A 241 -12.01 -12.88 -7.95
CA THR A 241 -13.17 -13.74 -7.63
C THR A 241 -12.97 -14.59 -6.38
N VAL A 242 -11.75 -15.04 -6.15
CA VAL A 242 -11.40 -15.90 -5.00
C VAL A 242 -10.66 -15.12 -3.90
N HIS A 243 -10.60 -13.80 -4.00
CA HIS A 243 -9.94 -12.91 -3.03
C HIS A 243 -8.52 -13.33 -2.67
N GLY A 244 -7.76 -13.79 -3.66
CA GLY A 244 -6.41 -14.29 -3.45
C GLY A 244 -5.40 -13.75 -4.46
N TYR A 245 -4.14 -13.73 -4.06
CA TYR A 245 -3.03 -13.42 -4.96
C TYR A 245 -1.81 -14.26 -4.60
N LEU A 246 -0.95 -14.44 -5.60
CA LEU A 246 0.26 -15.24 -5.52
C LEU A 246 1.41 -14.51 -6.20
N SER A 247 2.58 -14.54 -5.55
CA SER A 247 3.86 -14.17 -6.15
C SER A 247 4.95 -15.07 -5.58
N GLN A 248 6.14 -15.04 -6.18
CA GLN A 248 7.29 -15.78 -5.63
C GLN A 248 8.39 -14.79 -5.24
N SER A 249 8.94 -14.99 -4.04
CA SER A 249 10.05 -14.18 -3.54
C SER A 249 11.37 -14.60 -4.20
N ASP A 250 12.39 -13.72 -4.14
CA ASP A 250 13.73 -14.05 -4.64
C ASP A 250 14.42 -15.18 -3.86
N LYS A 251 13.90 -15.53 -2.67
CA LYS A 251 14.36 -16.68 -1.88
C LYS A 251 13.65 -17.99 -2.21
N GLY A 252 12.60 -17.91 -3.05
CA GLY A 252 11.85 -19.08 -3.50
C GLY A 252 10.51 -19.30 -2.80
N GLU A 253 10.17 -18.60 -1.73
CA GLU A 253 8.87 -18.76 -1.07
C GLU A 253 7.75 -18.21 -1.95
N LEU A 254 6.64 -18.94 -2.03
CA LEU A 254 5.39 -18.38 -2.56
C LEU A 254 4.78 -17.47 -1.49
N VAL A 255 4.58 -16.20 -1.86
CA VAL A 255 3.87 -15.21 -1.05
C VAL A 255 2.41 -15.25 -1.46
N ILE A 256 1.57 -15.66 -0.55
CA ILE A 256 0.13 -15.85 -0.76
C ILE A 256 -0.60 -14.89 0.17
N GLY A 257 -1.53 -14.12 -0.36
CA GLY A 257 -2.35 -13.24 0.43
C GLY A 257 -3.78 -13.23 -0.05
N GLY A 258 -4.63 -12.75 0.81
CA GLY A 258 -6.06 -12.65 0.60
C GLY A 258 -6.76 -12.68 1.95
N GLY A 259 -8.01 -12.21 1.97
CA GLY A 259 -8.82 -12.21 3.16
C GLY A 259 -8.43 -11.13 4.19
N ALA A 260 -9.42 -10.36 4.59
CA ALA A 260 -9.36 -9.45 5.72
C ALA A 260 -10.38 -9.90 6.75
N ASP A 261 -10.10 -9.65 8.03
CA ASP A 261 -11.08 -9.88 9.08
C ASP A 261 -12.34 -9.04 8.80
N GLY A 262 -13.52 -9.62 8.99
CA GLY A 262 -14.80 -8.94 8.77
C GLY A 262 -15.19 -7.98 9.91
N TYR A 263 -14.27 -7.62 10.79
CA TYR A 263 -14.49 -6.77 11.95
C TYR A 263 -13.25 -5.93 12.29
N ASN A 264 -13.47 -4.80 12.95
CA ASN A 264 -12.39 -3.91 13.38
C ASN A 264 -11.52 -4.59 14.44
N ASN A 265 -10.23 -4.64 14.19
CA ASN A 265 -9.24 -5.14 15.16
C ASN A 265 -7.83 -4.65 14.85
N TYR A 266 -6.95 -4.80 15.83
CA TYR A 266 -5.52 -4.46 15.73
C TYR A 266 -4.62 -5.70 15.80
N SER A 267 -5.14 -6.88 15.48
CA SER A 267 -4.37 -8.12 15.45
C SER A 267 -3.34 -8.09 14.33
N GLN A 268 -2.12 -8.48 14.64
CA GLN A 268 -1.03 -8.65 13.68
C GLN A 268 -0.68 -10.13 13.47
N ARG A 269 -1.53 -11.01 13.95
CA ARG A 269 -1.40 -12.46 13.81
C ARG A 269 -2.37 -12.96 12.76
N GLY A 270 -1.96 -13.96 12.00
CA GLY A 270 -2.85 -14.70 11.11
C GLY A 270 -3.79 -15.62 11.91
N SER A 271 -4.93 -15.95 11.31
CA SER A 271 -5.87 -16.96 11.82
C SER A 271 -5.92 -18.18 10.92
N PHE A 272 -6.22 -19.33 11.50
CA PHE A 272 -6.33 -20.58 10.73
C PHE A 272 -7.48 -20.51 9.71
N LEU A 273 -8.59 -19.88 10.07
CA LEU A 273 -9.75 -19.72 9.19
C LEU A 273 -9.38 -19.02 7.87
N HIS A 274 -8.72 -17.86 7.95
CA HIS A 274 -8.33 -17.11 6.74
C HIS A 274 -7.28 -17.83 5.90
N ILE A 275 -6.39 -18.58 6.52
CA ILE A 275 -5.44 -19.43 5.77
C ILE A 275 -6.19 -20.51 5.01
N GLU A 276 -7.09 -21.22 5.67
CA GLU A 276 -7.87 -22.27 5.05
C GLU A 276 -8.69 -21.72 3.88
N GLU A 277 -9.39 -20.61 4.06
CA GLU A 277 -10.16 -19.96 3.02
C GLU A 277 -9.29 -19.55 1.83
N THR A 278 -8.17 -18.88 2.09
CA THR A 278 -7.25 -18.40 1.04
C THR A 278 -6.63 -19.56 0.26
N VAL A 279 -6.15 -20.60 0.96
CA VAL A 279 -5.54 -21.77 0.31
C VAL A 279 -6.60 -22.55 -0.48
N ARG A 280 -7.79 -22.79 0.10
CA ARG A 280 -8.91 -23.45 -0.59
C ARG A 280 -9.31 -22.71 -1.87
N ALA A 281 -9.31 -21.37 -1.82
CA ALA A 281 -9.65 -20.53 -2.96
C ALA A 281 -8.61 -20.65 -4.09
N LEU A 282 -7.33 -20.68 -3.76
CA LEU A 282 -6.25 -20.65 -4.74
C LEU A 282 -5.82 -22.02 -5.26
N VAL A 283 -6.10 -23.10 -4.54
CA VAL A 283 -5.58 -24.45 -4.89
C VAL A 283 -6.12 -24.97 -6.23
N GLU A 284 -7.32 -24.56 -6.63
CA GLU A 284 -7.89 -24.93 -7.92
C GLU A 284 -7.14 -24.24 -9.08
N THR A 285 -6.83 -22.95 -8.90
CA THR A 285 -6.07 -22.15 -9.87
C THR A 285 -4.59 -22.52 -9.87
N PHE A 286 -4.03 -22.86 -8.71
CA PHE A 286 -2.63 -23.23 -8.51
C PHE A 286 -2.49 -24.56 -7.76
N PRO A 287 -2.67 -25.73 -8.42
CA PRO A 287 -2.64 -27.03 -7.76
C PRO A 287 -1.34 -27.34 -6.99
N VAL A 288 -0.23 -26.70 -7.37
CA VAL A 288 1.07 -26.84 -6.70
C VAL A 288 1.01 -26.47 -5.21
N ILE A 289 0.13 -25.54 -4.82
CA ILE A 289 -0.02 -25.08 -3.44
C ILE A 289 -0.36 -26.24 -2.50
N SER A 290 -1.15 -27.21 -2.96
CA SER A 290 -1.56 -28.37 -2.14
C SER A 290 -0.41 -29.25 -1.64
N ARG A 291 0.78 -29.12 -2.22
CA ARG A 291 1.98 -29.93 -1.90
C ARG A 291 3.01 -29.18 -1.07
N LEU A 292 2.77 -27.89 -0.78
CA LEU A 292 3.72 -27.04 -0.09
C LEU A 292 3.41 -26.94 1.41
N ARG A 293 4.47 -26.80 2.19
CA ARG A 293 4.35 -26.53 3.62
C ARG A 293 4.27 -25.02 3.84
N GLN A 294 3.39 -24.61 4.73
CA GLN A 294 3.35 -23.24 5.21
C GLN A 294 4.54 -23.01 6.16
N LEU A 295 5.30 -21.95 5.90
CA LEU A 295 6.42 -21.54 6.74
C LEU A 295 6.00 -20.50 7.79
N ARG A 296 5.20 -19.51 7.38
CA ARG A 296 4.78 -18.39 8.24
C ARG A 296 3.48 -17.77 7.75
N GLN A 297 2.74 -17.19 8.71
CA GLN A 297 1.59 -16.30 8.45
C GLN A 297 1.71 -15.05 9.31
N TRP A 298 1.04 -13.98 8.88
CA TRP A 298 0.96 -12.71 9.63
C TRP A 298 -0.27 -11.91 9.20
N GLY A 299 -0.59 -10.86 9.99
CA GLY A 299 -1.59 -9.87 9.66
C GLY A 299 -0.99 -8.47 9.68
N GLY A 300 -1.45 -7.59 8.78
CA GLY A 300 -1.21 -6.16 8.80
C GLY A 300 -2.50 -5.41 9.12
N ILE A 301 -2.42 -4.32 9.87
CA ILE A 301 -3.59 -3.50 10.23
C ILE A 301 -3.80 -2.48 9.12
N VAL A 302 -4.73 -2.77 8.21
CA VAL A 302 -5.07 -1.85 7.12
C VAL A 302 -6.15 -0.85 7.56
N ASP A 303 -6.03 0.35 7.04
CA ASP A 303 -6.90 1.49 7.27
C ASP A 303 -7.84 1.67 6.08
N MET A 304 -9.06 1.18 6.22
CA MET A 304 -10.06 1.17 5.15
C MET A 304 -10.94 2.41 5.24
N THR A 305 -11.07 3.13 4.13
CA THR A 305 -12.05 4.20 3.94
C THR A 305 -13.31 3.66 3.27
N GLY A 306 -14.43 4.34 3.41
CA GLY A 306 -15.70 3.92 2.80
C GLY A 306 -15.66 3.89 1.25
N ASP A 307 -14.82 4.71 0.63
CA ASP A 307 -14.62 4.76 -0.83
C ASP A 307 -13.36 4.04 -1.32
N ARG A 308 -12.69 3.27 -0.45
CA ARG A 308 -11.49 2.50 -0.76
C ARG A 308 -10.32 3.32 -1.31
N SER A 309 -10.30 4.62 -1.05
CA SER A 309 -9.27 5.56 -1.51
C SER A 309 -8.58 6.27 -0.36
N PRO A 310 -7.29 6.61 -0.46
CA PRO A 310 -6.53 7.18 0.64
C PRO A 310 -7.00 8.58 1.04
N ILE A 311 -6.50 9.06 2.17
CA ILE A 311 -6.65 10.43 2.64
C ILE A 311 -5.26 11.08 2.66
N ILE A 312 -5.05 12.09 1.82
CA ILE A 312 -3.88 12.98 1.86
C ILE A 312 -4.42 14.40 2.00
N SER A 313 -4.41 14.94 3.22
CA SER A 313 -5.18 16.14 3.51
C SER A 313 -4.57 16.99 4.61
N LYS A 314 -4.93 18.26 4.60
CA LYS A 314 -4.94 19.10 5.79
C LYS A 314 -6.04 18.60 6.73
N THR A 315 -5.96 18.98 7.99
CA THR A 315 -6.97 18.65 9.00
C THR A 315 -7.64 19.92 9.52
N PRO A 316 -8.70 19.82 10.34
CA PRO A 316 -9.27 21.00 11.02
C PRO A 316 -8.28 21.72 11.95
N VAL A 317 -7.17 21.07 12.33
CA VAL A 317 -6.13 21.68 13.17
C VAL A 317 -5.07 22.31 12.27
N ASP A 318 -4.87 23.62 12.37
CA ASP A 318 -3.87 24.34 11.57
C ASP A 318 -2.45 23.80 11.81
N GLY A 319 -1.72 23.55 10.73
CA GLY A 319 -0.38 22.94 10.74
C GLY A 319 -0.36 21.41 10.95
N LEU A 320 -1.53 20.75 11.04
CA LEU A 320 -1.62 19.29 11.13
C LEU A 320 -2.08 18.70 9.79
N TYR A 321 -1.32 17.72 9.29
CA TYR A 321 -1.54 17.01 8.03
C TYR A 321 -1.75 15.53 8.28
N ILE A 322 -2.40 14.85 7.35
CA ILE A 322 -2.61 13.39 7.40
C ILE A 322 -2.29 12.73 6.05
N ASN A 323 -1.75 11.51 6.14
CA ASN A 323 -1.56 10.61 5.02
C ASN A 323 -1.87 9.18 5.51
N CYS A 324 -3.08 8.70 5.25
CA CYS A 324 -3.62 7.43 5.73
C CYS A 324 -4.74 6.91 4.82
N GLY A 325 -5.48 5.88 5.25
CA GLY A 325 -6.62 5.34 4.50
C GLY A 325 -6.22 4.54 3.27
N TRP A 326 -5.01 3.99 3.23
CA TRP A 326 -4.47 3.31 2.04
C TRP A 326 -5.02 1.91 1.82
N GLY A 327 -5.66 1.33 2.82
CA GLY A 327 -6.18 -0.02 2.72
C GLY A 327 -5.14 -1.01 2.20
N THR A 328 -5.48 -1.75 1.14
CA THR A 328 -4.58 -2.70 0.48
C THR A 328 -3.59 -2.04 -0.50
N GLY A 329 -3.72 -0.74 -0.72
CA GLY A 329 -2.95 0.02 -1.73
C GLY A 329 -1.64 0.65 -1.24
N GLY A 330 -1.34 0.63 0.06
CA GLY A 330 -0.33 1.48 0.68
C GLY A 330 1.08 1.31 0.13
N PHE A 331 1.61 0.11 0.12
CA PHE A 331 3.02 -0.11 -0.23
C PHE A 331 3.39 0.42 -1.63
N LYS A 332 2.58 0.10 -2.62
CA LYS A 332 2.81 0.54 -4.00
C LYS A 332 2.73 2.06 -4.19
N ALA A 333 2.11 2.77 -3.25
CA ALA A 333 1.96 4.22 -3.28
C ALA A 333 3.04 4.98 -2.50
N ILE A 334 3.95 4.31 -1.79
CA ILE A 334 4.92 4.94 -0.89
C ILE A 334 5.65 6.13 -1.54
N PRO A 335 6.34 6.00 -2.68
CA PRO A 335 7.05 7.13 -3.28
C PRO A 335 6.12 8.26 -3.70
N GLY A 336 5.05 7.95 -4.43
CA GLY A 336 4.10 8.94 -4.94
C GLY A 336 3.36 9.70 -3.84
N SER A 337 2.93 8.98 -2.80
CA SER A 337 2.26 9.59 -1.65
C SER A 337 3.20 10.47 -0.82
N GLY A 338 4.43 9.98 -0.58
CA GLY A 338 5.46 10.77 0.11
C GLY A 338 5.76 12.07 -0.64
N TRP A 339 5.89 11.99 -1.98
CA TRP A 339 6.09 13.15 -2.84
C TRP A 339 4.90 14.12 -2.74
N ALA A 340 3.67 13.66 -2.90
CA ALA A 340 2.47 14.49 -2.85
C ALA A 340 2.24 15.12 -1.45
N THR A 341 2.51 14.37 -0.39
CA THR A 341 2.39 14.87 1.00
C THR A 341 3.46 15.93 1.29
N ALA A 342 4.70 15.73 0.84
CA ALA A 342 5.78 16.70 0.99
C ALA A 342 5.45 18.02 0.27
N GLU A 343 4.94 17.95 -0.97
CA GLU A 343 4.46 19.12 -1.72
C GLU A 343 3.36 19.87 -0.98
N MET A 344 2.36 19.14 -0.43
CA MET A 344 1.27 19.74 0.34
C MET A 344 1.76 20.42 1.62
N ILE A 345 2.68 19.81 2.36
CA ILE A 345 3.25 20.39 3.59
C ILE A 345 4.06 21.65 3.28
N TYR A 346 4.82 21.65 2.19
CA TYR A 346 5.63 22.80 1.78
C TYR A 346 4.75 23.96 1.35
N ASN A 347 3.84 23.74 0.40
CA ASN A 347 2.97 24.76 -0.18
C ASN A 347 1.78 25.16 0.72
N GLU A 348 1.53 24.40 1.81
CA GLU A 348 0.35 24.52 2.68
C GLU A 348 -0.99 24.34 1.95
N GLN A 349 -0.93 23.80 0.74
CA GLN A 349 -2.07 23.50 -0.12
C GLN A 349 -1.82 22.17 -0.87
N PRO A 350 -2.87 21.36 -1.09
CA PRO A 350 -2.71 20.11 -1.84
C PRO A 350 -2.39 20.41 -3.31
N GLY A 351 -1.34 19.79 -3.83
CA GLY A 351 -1.04 19.75 -5.25
C GLY A 351 -2.00 18.84 -6.04
N LYS A 352 -1.83 18.77 -7.37
CA LYS A 352 -2.71 18.00 -8.28
C LYS A 352 -2.89 16.54 -7.85
N LEU A 353 -1.85 15.89 -7.37
CA LEU A 353 -1.91 14.47 -6.95
C LEU A 353 -2.61 14.26 -5.61
N ALA A 354 -2.54 15.22 -4.69
CA ALA A 354 -3.14 15.12 -3.37
C ALA A 354 -4.59 15.62 -3.32
N SER A 355 -4.94 16.64 -4.14
CA SER A 355 -6.22 17.33 -4.06
C SER A 355 -7.46 16.44 -4.14
N PRO A 356 -7.50 15.34 -4.94
CA PRO A 356 -8.66 14.45 -4.95
C PRO A 356 -8.87 13.70 -3.63
N PHE A 357 -7.82 13.54 -2.84
CA PHE A 357 -7.79 12.73 -1.63
C PHE A 357 -8.00 13.54 -0.35
N SER A 358 -8.60 14.75 -0.45
CA SER A 358 -9.00 15.52 0.72
C SER A 358 -9.97 14.76 1.61
N ILE A 359 -9.85 14.93 2.93
CA ILE A 359 -10.82 14.39 3.89
C ILE A 359 -12.22 14.99 3.68
N ASP A 360 -12.31 16.20 3.18
CA ASP A 360 -13.58 16.92 2.96
C ASP A 360 -14.48 16.23 1.92
N ARG A 361 -13.90 15.39 1.03
CA ARG A 361 -14.66 14.63 0.04
C ARG A 361 -15.78 13.77 0.62
N PHE A 362 -15.61 13.30 1.88
CA PHE A 362 -16.63 12.49 2.54
C PHE A 362 -17.86 13.31 2.95
N SER A 363 -17.67 14.55 3.42
CA SER A 363 -18.76 15.45 3.77
C SER A 363 -19.40 16.10 2.54
N GLU A 364 -18.64 16.27 1.46
CA GLU A 364 -19.08 16.86 0.20
C GLU A 364 -19.69 15.85 -0.78
N GLY A 365 -19.64 14.55 -0.47
CA GLY A 365 -20.14 13.49 -1.34
C GLY A 365 -19.32 13.27 -2.62
N ARG A 366 -18.06 13.72 -2.67
CA ARG A 366 -17.16 13.59 -3.83
C ARG A 366 -16.29 12.32 -3.70
N LEU A 367 -16.92 11.16 -3.50
CA LEU A 367 -16.25 9.88 -3.31
C LEU A 367 -15.53 9.41 -4.59
N ILE A 368 -14.40 8.74 -4.46
CA ILE A 368 -13.60 8.26 -5.59
C ILE A 368 -14.03 6.85 -6.01
N ASP A 369 -14.41 6.00 -5.06
CA ASP A 369 -14.87 4.61 -5.26
C ASP A 369 -13.93 3.73 -6.12
N GLU A 370 -12.83 3.33 -5.53
CA GLU A 370 -11.90 2.35 -6.13
C GLU A 370 -12.26 0.88 -5.84
N SER A 371 -13.48 0.60 -5.42
CA SER A 371 -13.91 -0.76 -5.03
C SER A 371 -13.61 -1.82 -6.08
N ALA A 372 -13.74 -1.49 -7.37
CA ALA A 372 -13.43 -2.40 -8.47
C ALA A 372 -11.93 -2.74 -8.62
N ALA A 373 -11.03 -1.91 -8.11
CA ALA A 373 -9.58 -2.12 -8.18
C ALA A 373 -9.00 -2.65 -6.85
N ALA A 374 -9.72 -2.45 -5.76
CA ALA A 374 -9.35 -2.93 -4.42
C ALA A 374 -9.89 -4.34 -4.10
N ALA A 375 -10.37 -5.05 -5.10
CA ALA A 375 -11.21 -6.25 -4.99
C ALA A 375 -10.62 -7.47 -4.25
N VAL A 376 -9.43 -7.36 -3.66
CA VAL A 376 -8.83 -8.44 -2.85
C VAL A 376 -9.26 -8.37 -1.37
N ALA A 377 -10.08 -7.41 -0.98
CA ALA A 377 -10.41 -7.14 0.42
C ALA A 377 -11.91 -7.07 0.71
N HIS A 378 -12.71 -7.98 0.17
CA HIS A 378 -14.14 -8.09 0.49
C HIS A 378 -14.49 -9.46 1.04
#